data_e4451e1d4460527042d36b880c855ed2
#
_entry.id   e4451e1d4460527042d36b880c855ed2
#
_cell.length_a   1.000
_cell.length_b   1.000
_cell.length_c   1.000
_cell.angle_alpha   90.00
_cell.angle_beta   90.00
_cell.angle_gamma   90.00
#
_symmetry.space_group_name_H-M   'P 1'
#
loop_
_entity.id
_entity.type
_entity.pdbx_description
1 polymer ?
#
loop_
_entity_poly.entity_id
_entity_poly.type
_entity_poly.pdbx_seq_one_letter_code
_entity_poly.pdbx_strand_id
1 'polypeptide(L)'
;MTRWLLALLLAQPFDSLALAQGGQLPTAIPQTKWASGQDVVPYFEGWIRNPDGSFDMVFGYFNRNWEEQLVVPVGPENSIEPGGPDRGQPTFFLPRRQGWVYRVRVPKDFGKQVVTWTITANGKTEKAYGELLPVEEITERIVMTRGNLNPGEGDPNKPPTVTIAAAPNASVGAPVTLIANVTDDGLPKPRETTPRRTTVTDATRIQAQTNSNAPQRPRGLSVSWMQVRGPARVILEPTGSAPVAGGKASVTARFPQPGTYVLRATANDGSLSTKTDLTITVGAGASTPQ
;
A
#
# COMPACT_ATOMS: atom_id res chain seq x y z
N MET A 1 -51.68 83.62 22.60
CA MET A 1 -51.93 82.24 23.08
C MET A 1 -51.04 81.28 22.32
N THR A 2 -49.87 81.03 22.83
CA THR A 2 -48.87 80.23 22.10
C THR A 2 -48.59 78.95 22.91
N ARG A 3 -49.04 77.79 22.37
CA ARG A 3 -48.81 76.46 22.98
C ARG A 3 -47.50 75.89 22.50
N TRP A 4 -46.57 75.66 23.42
CA TRP A 4 -45.36 74.93 23.20
C TRP A 4 -45.63 73.42 23.40
N LEU A 5 -45.40 72.59 22.35
CA LEU A 5 -45.38 71.13 22.43
C LEU A 5 -43.96 70.69 22.68
N LEU A 6 -43.69 70.11 23.83
CA LEU A 6 -42.43 69.47 24.20
C LEU A 6 -42.44 68.09 23.60
N ALA A 7 -41.55 67.85 22.66
CA ALA A 7 -41.31 66.48 22.13
C ALA A 7 -40.29 65.78 23.02
N LEU A 8 -40.72 64.76 23.71
CA LEU A 8 -39.87 63.87 24.52
C LEU A 8 -39.27 62.85 23.58
N LEU A 9 -37.93 62.92 23.28
CA LEU A 9 -37.16 61.89 22.62
C LEU A 9 -36.83 60.80 23.65
N LEU A 10 -37.48 59.66 23.55
CA LEU A 10 -37.10 58.43 24.25
C LEU A 10 -35.86 57.83 23.56
N ALA A 11 -34.72 58.02 24.18
CA ALA A 11 -33.48 57.25 23.77
C ALA A 11 -33.65 55.83 24.28
N GLN A 12 -33.78 54.91 23.34
CA GLN A 12 -33.70 53.48 23.61
C GLN A 12 -32.23 53.08 23.71
N PRO A 13 -31.79 52.34 24.74
CA PRO A 13 -30.46 51.76 24.78
C PRO A 13 -30.42 50.62 23.77
N PHE A 14 -29.59 50.72 22.78
CA PHE A 14 -29.20 49.61 21.95
C PHE A 14 -28.30 48.69 22.79
N ASP A 15 -28.88 47.67 23.40
CA ASP A 15 -28.11 46.53 23.90
C ASP A 15 -27.52 45.77 22.72
N SER A 16 -26.29 46.09 22.39
CA SER A 16 -25.46 45.29 21.49
C SER A 16 -25.13 43.97 22.19
N LEU A 17 -26.04 43.00 22.10
CA LEU A 17 -25.70 41.61 22.33
C LEU A 17 -24.77 41.16 21.17
N ALA A 18 -23.49 41.48 21.31
CA ALA A 18 -22.45 40.81 20.59
C ALA A 18 -22.43 39.34 21.07
N LEU A 19 -23.23 38.52 20.43
CA LEU A 19 -23.05 37.09 20.47
C LEU A 19 -21.67 36.82 19.88
N ALA A 20 -20.64 36.78 20.72
CA ALA A 20 -19.40 36.13 20.42
C ALA A 20 -19.76 34.65 20.20
N GLN A 21 -20.16 34.31 18.98
CA GLN A 21 -20.09 32.93 18.51
C GLN A 21 -18.59 32.56 18.53
N GLY A 22 -18.16 32.07 19.67
CA GLY A 22 -16.94 31.28 19.75
C GLY A 22 -17.12 30.05 18.86
N GLY A 23 -16.98 30.27 17.58
CA GLY A 23 -16.89 29.18 16.62
C GLY A 23 -15.69 28.33 17.03
N GLN A 24 -15.96 27.27 17.78
CA GLN A 24 -14.96 26.21 17.94
C GLN A 24 -14.56 25.82 16.54
N LEU A 25 -13.32 26.15 16.15
CA LEU A 25 -12.72 25.64 14.93
C LEU A 25 -12.87 24.12 14.96
N PRO A 26 -13.35 23.49 13.88
CA PRO A 26 -13.49 22.05 13.86
C PRO A 26 -12.15 21.44 14.19
N THR A 27 -12.04 20.77 15.34
CA THR A 27 -10.83 20.08 15.82
C THR A 27 -10.51 18.85 15.00
N ALA A 28 -11.40 18.45 14.09
CA ALA A 28 -11.21 17.38 13.14
C ALA A 28 -11.63 17.87 11.75
N ILE A 29 -10.71 17.78 10.79
CA ILE A 29 -11.04 17.91 9.37
C ILE A 29 -11.80 16.65 8.98
N PRO A 30 -13.06 16.71 8.54
CA PRO A 30 -13.79 15.54 8.08
C PRO A 30 -13.04 14.95 6.89
N GLN A 31 -12.40 13.80 7.09
CA GLN A 31 -11.81 13.05 5.98
C GLN A 31 -12.91 12.24 5.31
N THR A 32 -13.38 12.71 4.17
CA THR A 32 -14.31 11.94 3.34
C THR A 32 -13.62 10.66 2.86
N LYS A 33 -14.16 9.52 3.28
CA LYS A 33 -13.68 8.19 2.88
C LYS A 33 -14.61 7.65 1.81
N TRP A 34 -14.10 7.51 0.60
CA TRP A 34 -14.83 6.91 -0.51
C TRP A 34 -14.61 5.41 -0.51
N ALA A 35 -15.66 4.62 -0.39
CA ALA A 35 -15.57 3.16 -0.45
C ALA A 35 -15.12 2.71 -1.83
N SER A 36 -15.67 3.30 -2.89
CA SER A 36 -15.45 2.95 -4.31
C SER A 36 -15.56 4.15 -5.22
N GLY A 37 -15.30 3.95 -6.53
CA GLY A 37 -15.49 4.95 -7.59
C GLY A 37 -14.33 5.94 -7.73
N GLN A 38 -13.23 5.76 -7.01
CA GLN A 38 -12.06 6.63 -7.10
C GLN A 38 -10.98 6.01 -8.00
N ASP A 39 -10.09 6.86 -8.48
CA ASP A 39 -8.97 6.54 -9.34
C ASP A 39 -7.81 5.84 -8.60
N VAL A 40 -6.87 5.34 -9.41
CA VAL A 40 -5.57 4.82 -8.96
C VAL A 40 -4.48 5.76 -9.45
N VAL A 41 -3.71 6.31 -8.53
CA VAL A 41 -2.59 7.21 -8.81
C VAL A 41 -1.29 6.43 -8.73
N PRO A 42 -0.57 6.21 -9.83
CA PRO A 42 0.79 5.70 -9.80
C PRO A 42 1.73 6.78 -9.27
N TYR A 43 2.84 6.38 -8.66
CA TYR A 43 3.89 7.32 -8.29
C TYR A 43 5.27 6.66 -8.32
N PHE A 44 6.26 7.48 -8.62
CA PHE A 44 7.66 7.10 -8.62
C PHE A 44 8.22 7.19 -7.20
N GLU A 45 8.96 6.16 -6.78
CA GLU A 45 9.50 6.05 -5.41
C GLU A 45 11.01 6.28 -5.37
N GLY A 46 11.65 6.35 -6.53
CA GLY A 46 13.08 6.47 -6.71
C GLY A 46 13.68 5.36 -7.57
N TRP A 47 15.00 5.38 -7.71
CA TRP A 47 15.72 4.41 -8.52
C TRP A 47 16.90 3.82 -7.76
N ILE A 48 17.25 2.57 -8.13
CA ILE A 48 18.33 1.80 -7.52
C ILE A 48 19.37 1.51 -8.59
N ARG A 49 20.64 1.74 -8.27
CA ARG A 49 21.76 1.38 -9.11
C ARG A 49 22.09 -0.12 -8.95
N ASN A 50 22.13 -0.84 -10.04
CA ASN A 50 22.50 -2.24 -10.04
C ASN A 50 24.04 -2.44 -10.22
N PRO A 51 24.60 -3.55 -9.75
CA PRO A 51 26.04 -3.85 -9.90
C PRO A 51 26.52 -3.91 -11.35
N ASP A 52 25.64 -4.25 -12.30
CA ASP A 52 25.91 -4.32 -13.74
C ASP A 52 25.85 -2.95 -14.43
N GLY A 53 25.58 -1.89 -13.67
CA GLY A 53 25.45 -0.51 -14.15
C GLY A 53 24.07 -0.16 -14.69
N SER A 54 23.14 -1.09 -14.76
CA SER A 54 21.72 -0.79 -15.04
C SER A 54 21.04 -0.15 -13.83
N PHE A 55 19.80 0.32 -14.02
CA PHE A 55 19.02 0.93 -12.94
C PHE A 55 17.66 0.28 -12.85
N ASP A 56 17.14 0.13 -11.62
CA ASP A 56 15.76 -0.26 -11.37
C ASP A 56 14.96 0.96 -10.95
N MET A 57 14.03 1.39 -11.81
CA MET A 57 13.04 2.42 -11.51
C MET A 57 11.94 1.80 -10.65
N VAL A 58 11.72 2.32 -9.45
CA VAL A 58 10.81 1.75 -8.45
C VAL A 58 9.52 2.55 -8.40
N PHE A 59 8.40 1.86 -8.51
CA PHE A 59 7.07 2.48 -8.51
C PHE A 59 6.17 1.88 -7.44
N GLY A 60 5.28 2.70 -6.96
CA GLY A 60 4.14 2.35 -6.15
C GLY A 60 2.86 2.94 -6.71
N TYR A 61 1.75 2.70 -6.04
CA TYR A 61 0.47 3.29 -6.39
C TYR A 61 -0.37 3.63 -5.15
N PHE A 62 -1.33 4.51 -5.34
CA PHE A 62 -2.35 4.86 -4.38
C PHE A 62 -3.73 4.68 -4.99
N ASN A 63 -4.39 3.57 -4.66
CA ASN A 63 -5.80 3.39 -4.95
C ASN A 63 -6.59 4.23 -3.93
N ARG A 64 -7.26 5.28 -4.39
CA ARG A 64 -7.97 6.24 -3.53
C ARG A 64 -9.20 5.66 -2.85
N ASN A 65 -9.68 4.51 -3.32
CA ASN A 65 -10.77 3.77 -2.69
C ASN A 65 -10.35 3.19 -1.34
N TRP A 66 -11.30 3.07 -0.44
CA TRP A 66 -11.10 2.41 0.85
C TRP A 66 -11.38 0.92 0.81
N GLU A 67 -12.26 0.48 -0.09
CA GLU A 67 -12.73 -0.91 -0.16
C GLU A 67 -12.59 -1.51 -1.57
N GLU A 68 -12.78 -0.70 -2.61
CA GLU A 68 -12.75 -1.17 -3.98
C GLU A 68 -11.35 -1.59 -4.42
N GLN A 69 -11.28 -2.83 -4.89
CA GLN A 69 -10.12 -3.39 -5.57
C GLN A 69 -10.37 -3.33 -7.07
N LEU A 70 -9.41 -2.84 -7.82
CA LEU A 70 -9.56 -2.59 -9.25
C LEU A 70 -8.72 -3.56 -10.06
N VAL A 71 -9.27 -4.01 -11.18
CA VAL A 71 -8.55 -4.74 -12.23
C VAL A 71 -8.41 -3.81 -13.43
N VAL A 72 -7.19 -3.42 -13.76
CA VAL A 72 -6.87 -2.64 -14.97
C VAL A 72 -5.84 -3.45 -15.77
N PRO A 73 -6.28 -4.18 -16.80
CA PRO A 73 -5.38 -4.99 -17.63
C PRO A 73 -4.31 -4.15 -18.31
N VAL A 74 -3.21 -4.78 -18.69
CA VAL A 74 -2.20 -4.16 -19.54
C VAL A 74 -2.83 -3.74 -20.86
N GLY A 75 -2.56 -2.52 -21.28
CA GLY A 75 -3.12 -1.92 -22.49
C GLY A 75 -3.15 -0.40 -22.41
N PRO A 76 -4.01 0.27 -23.18
CA PRO A 76 -4.09 1.73 -23.18
C PRO A 76 -4.39 2.35 -21.82
N GLU A 77 -5.12 1.62 -20.95
CA GLU A 77 -5.48 2.06 -19.60
C GLU A 77 -4.43 1.71 -18.51
N ASN A 78 -3.42 0.90 -18.86
CA ASN A 78 -2.32 0.54 -17.97
C ASN A 78 -1.07 0.24 -18.79
N SER A 79 -0.29 1.25 -19.06
CA SER A 79 0.87 1.19 -19.95
C SER A 79 2.13 1.78 -19.34
N ILE A 80 3.27 1.25 -19.76
CA ILE A 80 4.61 1.74 -19.42
C ILE A 80 5.32 2.15 -20.70
N GLU A 81 5.90 3.33 -20.70
CA GLU A 81 6.72 3.84 -21.81
C GLU A 81 8.05 4.38 -21.28
N PRO A 82 9.14 4.23 -22.04
CA PRO A 82 9.33 3.45 -23.26
C PRO A 82 9.43 1.93 -22.98
N GLY A 83 9.30 1.12 -24.03
CA GLY A 83 9.65 -0.30 -24.01
C GLY A 83 8.47 -1.27 -24.14
N GLY A 84 7.32 -0.80 -24.53
CA GLY A 84 6.15 -1.62 -24.86
C GLY A 84 5.09 -1.68 -23.76
N PRO A 85 3.90 -2.19 -24.08
CA PRO A 85 2.75 -2.09 -23.18
C PRO A 85 2.90 -2.94 -21.90
N ASP A 86 3.50 -4.13 -21.99
CA ASP A 86 3.70 -5.02 -20.83
C ASP A 86 5.17 -5.08 -20.41
N ARG A 87 5.45 -4.51 -19.25
CA ARG A 87 6.76 -4.58 -18.60
C ARG A 87 6.68 -5.22 -17.22
N GLY A 88 5.62 -5.97 -16.94
CA GLY A 88 5.38 -6.64 -15.67
C GLY A 88 4.65 -5.79 -14.63
N GLN A 89 4.07 -4.64 -15.03
CA GLN A 89 3.33 -3.77 -14.12
C GLN A 89 2.12 -4.47 -13.49
N PRO A 90 1.70 -4.05 -12.29
CA PRO A 90 0.49 -4.56 -11.66
C PRO A 90 -0.74 -4.38 -12.56
N THR A 91 -1.64 -5.36 -12.51
CA THR A 91 -2.98 -5.27 -13.12
C THR A 91 -4.10 -5.39 -12.08
N PHE A 92 -3.73 -5.65 -10.83
CA PHE A 92 -4.65 -5.73 -9.71
C PHE A 92 -4.24 -4.72 -8.63
N PHE A 93 -5.15 -3.82 -8.26
CA PHE A 93 -4.88 -2.67 -7.42
C PHE A 93 -5.65 -2.76 -6.11
N LEU A 94 -4.94 -3.12 -5.04
CA LEU A 94 -5.48 -3.14 -3.69
C LEU A 94 -5.78 -1.72 -3.21
N PRO A 95 -6.75 -1.55 -2.29
CA PRO A 95 -7.05 -0.25 -1.70
C PRO A 95 -5.85 0.39 -1.02
N ARG A 96 -5.85 1.72 -1.01
CA ARG A 96 -4.90 2.58 -0.34
C ARG A 96 -3.48 2.47 -0.91
N ARG A 97 -2.50 3.01 -0.17
CA ARG A 97 -1.11 3.06 -0.62
C ARG A 97 -0.44 1.69 -0.64
N GLN A 98 0.13 1.36 -1.80
CA GLN A 98 1.00 0.22 -1.99
C GLN A 98 2.35 0.73 -2.50
N GLY A 99 3.34 0.73 -1.62
CA GLY A 99 4.67 1.22 -1.93
C GLY A 99 5.61 0.12 -2.45
N TRP A 100 6.58 0.52 -3.28
CA TRP A 100 7.64 -0.34 -3.82
C TRP A 100 7.10 -1.64 -4.44
N VAL A 101 6.01 -1.52 -5.20
CA VAL A 101 5.29 -2.68 -5.74
C VAL A 101 5.94 -3.21 -6.99
N TYR A 102 6.52 -2.32 -7.81
CA TYR A 102 6.90 -2.63 -9.16
C TYR A 102 8.23 -1.98 -9.54
N ARG A 103 9.01 -2.68 -10.39
CA ARG A 103 10.30 -2.18 -10.88
C ARG A 103 10.38 -2.28 -12.38
N VAL A 104 10.91 -1.25 -12.99
CA VAL A 104 11.25 -1.22 -14.41
C VAL A 104 12.76 -1.12 -14.54
N ARG A 105 13.39 -2.16 -15.07
CA ARG A 105 14.82 -2.11 -15.36
C ARG A 105 15.07 -1.28 -16.62
N VAL A 106 16.01 -0.35 -16.51
CA VAL A 106 16.50 0.48 -17.60
C VAL A 106 18.02 0.31 -17.76
N PRO A 107 18.57 0.44 -18.98
CA PRO A 107 19.98 0.19 -19.24
C PRO A 107 20.87 1.29 -18.67
N LYS A 108 22.18 1.04 -18.61
CA LYS A 108 23.18 1.99 -18.08
C LYS A 108 23.27 3.31 -18.86
N ASP A 109 22.90 3.29 -20.12
CA ASP A 109 22.90 4.43 -21.04
C ASP A 109 21.51 5.11 -21.14
N PHE A 110 20.62 4.84 -20.21
CA PHE A 110 19.26 5.41 -20.15
C PHE A 110 19.28 6.96 -20.15
N GLY A 111 20.26 7.58 -19.50
CA GLY A 111 20.50 9.02 -19.54
C GLY A 111 19.35 9.84 -18.96
N LYS A 112 18.87 10.83 -19.76
CA LYS A 112 17.78 11.75 -19.38
C LYS A 112 16.39 11.29 -19.86
N GLN A 113 16.26 10.04 -20.25
CA GLN A 113 14.95 9.51 -20.62
C GLN A 113 14.04 9.38 -19.39
N VAL A 114 12.75 9.33 -19.63
CA VAL A 114 11.72 9.24 -18.58
C VAL A 114 10.93 7.95 -18.79
N VAL A 115 10.78 7.16 -17.71
CA VAL A 115 9.81 6.06 -17.67
C VAL A 115 8.48 6.63 -17.23
N THR A 116 7.45 6.49 -18.06
CA THR A 116 6.10 6.97 -17.73
C THR A 116 5.18 5.77 -17.50
N TRP A 117 4.60 5.69 -16.30
CA TRP A 117 3.52 4.74 -16.01
C TRP A 117 2.19 5.46 -16.05
N THR A 118 1.31 5.02 -16.93
CA THR A 118 -0.05 5.57 -17.11
C THR A 118 -1.07 4.58 -16.61
N ILE A 119 -2.02 5.03 -15.77
CA ILE A 119 -3.18 4.24 -15.30
C ILE A 119 -4.44 5.06 -15.54
N THR A 120 -5.44 4.44 -16.17
CA THR A 120 -6.79 4.98 -16.29
C THR A 120 -7.75 4.09 -15.49
N ALA A 121 -8.40 4.64 -14.48
CA ALA A 121 -9.34 3.92 -13.63
C ALA A 121 -10.51 4.83 -13.26
N ASN A 122 -11.73 4.31 -13.31
CA ASN A 122 -12.97 5.05 -13.02
C ASN A 122 -13.05 6.38 -13.79
N GLY A 123 -12.65 6.36 -15.09
CA GLY A 123 -12.74 7.50 -16.02
C GLY A 123 -11.67 8.57 -15.80
N LYS A 124 -10.68 8.35 -14.96
CA LYS A 124 -9.60 9.30 -14.69
C LYS A 124 -8.23 8.68 -14.99
N THR A 125 -7.41 9.43 -15.73
CA THR A 125 -6.05 9.04 -16.11
C THR A 125 -5.03 9.76 -15.24
N GLU A 126 -4.15 8.98 -14.62
CA GLU A 126 -3.05 9.46 -13.79
C GLU A 126 -1.72 8.91 -14.32
N LYS A 127 -0.63 9.67 -14.12
CA LYS A 127 0.70 9.31 -14.61
C LYS A 127 1.76 9.49 -13.53
N ALA A 128 2.73 8.59 -13.54
CA ALA A 128 3.98 8.74 -12.79
C ALA A 128 5.16 8.81 -13.77
N TYR A 129 6.14 9.62 -13.41
CA TYR A 129 7.34 9.86 -14.21
C TYR A 129 8.55 9.44 -13.39
N GLY A 130 9.35 8.50 -13.92
CA GLY A 130 10.60 8.06 -13.31
C GLY A 130 11.79 8.57 -14.09
N GLU A 131 12.67 9.28 -13.41
CA GLU A 131 13.90 9.87 -13.95
C GLU A 131 15.10 9.46 -13.10
N LEU A 132 16.33 9.53 -13.66
CA LEU A 132 17.56 9.26 -12.91
C LEU A 132 18.10 10.54 -12.24
N LEU A 133 17.25 11.23 -11.46
CA LEU A 133 17.70 12.38 -10.68
C LEU A 133 18.52 11.90 -9.47
N PRO A 134 19.71 12.47 -9.20
CA PRO A 134 20.53 12.02 -8.08
C PRO A 134 19.86 12.06 -6.71
N VAL A 135 18.94 13.01 -6.51
CA VAL A 135 18.16 13.14 -5.25
C VAL A 135 17.13 12.02 -5.03
N GLU A 136 16.82 11.26 -6.09
CA GLU A 136 15.87 10.14 -6.06
C GLU A 136 16.56 8.77 -6.03
N GLU A 137 17.89 8.74 -5.91
CA GLU A 137 18.63 7.49 -5.71
C GLU A 137 18.29 6.90 -4.34
N ILE A 138 17.79 5.67 -4.33
CA ILE A 138 17.46 4.92 -3.12
C ILE A 138 18.26 3.62 -3.08
N THR A 139 18.28 2.97 -1.94
CA THR A 139 18.95 1.68 -1.76
C THR A 139 17.93 0.55 -1.60
N GLU A 140 18.37 -0.70 -1.88
CA GLU A 140 17.56 -1.88 -1.56
C GLU A 140 17.12 -1.89 -0.10
N ARG A 141 17.97 -1.45 0.81
CA ARG A 141 17.64 -1.42 2.24
C ARG A 141 16.47 -0.48 2.54
N ILE A 142 16.34 0.63 1.84
CA ILE A 142 15.17 1.53 1.96
C ILE A 142 13.89 0.79 1.56
N VAL A 143 13.94 0.02 0.47
CA VAL A 143 12.79 -0.78 0.02
C VAL A 143 12.47 -1.89 1.03
N MET A 144 13.47 -2.59 1.55
CA MET A 144 13.31 -3.65 2.54
C MET A 144 12.73 -3.13 3.87
N THR A 145 13.09 -1.92 4.27
CA THR A 145 12.58 -1.26 5.48
C THR A 145 11.25 -0.53 5.27
N ARG A 146 10.68 -0.60 4.07
CA ARG A 146 9.44 0.10 3.67
C ARG A 146 9.54 1.64 3.81
N GLY A 147 10.67 2.19 3.37
CA GLY A 147 10.88 3.63 3.32
C GLY A 147 11.48 4.23 4.59
N ASN A 148 12.08 3.43 5.45
CA ASN A 148 12.90 3.99 6.52
C ASN A 148 14.21 4.54 5.91
N LEU A 149 14.32 5.86 5.86
CA LEU A 149 15.49 6.55 5.31
C LEU A 149 16.71 6.49 6.25
N ASN A 150 16.52 6.05 7.50
CA ASN A 150 17.59 5.85 8.46
C ASN A 150 17.61 4.38 8.94
N PRO A 151 18.04 3.45 8.07
CA PRO A 151 17.94 2.01 8.33
C PRO A 151 18.93 1.47 9.37
N GLY A 152 19.67 2.33 10.07
CA GLY A 152 20.70 1.93 11.04
C GLY A 152 21.97 1.41 10.35
N GLU A 153 22.99 2.24 10.23
CA GLU A 153 24.31 1.78 9.80
C GLU A 153 24.87 0.84 10.87
N GLY A 154 25.35 -0.35 10.44
CA GLY A 154 25.91 -1.35 11.34
C GLY A 154 24.90 -2.29 12.02
N ASP A 155 23.62 -2.21 11.68
CA ASP A 155 22.62 -3.20 12.11
C ASP A 155 22.99 -4.59 11.57
N PRO A 156 23.30 -5.59 12.41
CA PRO A 156 23.67 -6.94 11.98
C PRO A 156 22.52 -7.71 11.34
N ASN A 157 21.27 -7.23 11.48
CA ASN A 157 20.08 -7.88 10.96
C ASN A 157 20.16 -8.01 9.43
N LYS A 158 19.96 -9.24 8.94
CA LYS A 158 19.84 -9.58 7.52
C LYS A 158 18.37 -9.78 7.15
N PRO A 159 17.96 -9.41 5.92
CA PRO A 159 16.60 -9.66 5.49
C PRO A 159 16.30 -11.15 5.43
N PRO A 160 15.08 -11.59 5.79
CA PRO A 160 14.70 -12.98 5.65
C PRO A 160 14.75 -13.41 4.18
N THR A 161 15.07 -14.66 3.91
CA THR A 161 14.90 -15.22 2.57
C THR A 161 13.54 -15.87 2.44
N VAL A 162 12.94 -15.79 1.27
CA VAL A 162 11.65 -16.42 0.99
C VAL A 162 11.66 -17.08 -0.38
N THR A 163 11.27 -18.34 -0.44
CA THR A 163 11.03 -19.10 -1.66
C THR A 163 9.64 -19.72 -1.62
N ILE A 164 9.01 -19.84 -2.77
CA ILE A 164 7.67 -20.43 -2.85
C ILE A 164 7.84 -21.81 -3.50
N ALA A 165 7.23 -22.84 -2.88
CA ALA A 165 7.15 -24.16 -3.50
C ALA A 165 6.37 -24.04 -4.82
N ALA A 166 6.75 -24.86 -5.81
CA ALA A 166 6.08 -24.86 -7.11
C ALA A 166 4.56 -24.92 -6.92
N ALA A 167 3.84 -24.07 -7.64
CA ALA A 167 2.40 -24.05 -7.56
C ALA A 167 1.84 -25.36 -8.12
N PRO A 168 0.93 -26.03 -7.40
CA PRO A 168 0.20 -27.14 -7.99
C PRO A 168 -0.70 -26.62 -9.12
N ASN A 169 -1.19 -27.54 -9.97
CA ASN A 169 -2.20 -27.20 -10.96
C ASN A 169 -3.42 -26.56 -10.28
N ALA A 170 -3.79 -25.38 -10.73
CA ALA A 170 -4.92 -24.63 -10.19
C ALA A 170 -6.10 -24.71 -11.15
N SER A 171 -7.30 -24.90 -10.59
CA SER A 171 -8.56 -24.87 -11.31
C SER A 171 -9.51 -23.87 -10.68
N VAL A 172 -10.42 -23.32 -11.47
CA VAL A 172 -11.43 -22.36 -10.99
C VAL A 172 -12.21 -22.93 -9.81
N GLY A 173 -12.33 -22.16 -8.73
CA GLY A 173 -13.07 -22.50 -7.52
C GLY A 173 -12.40 -23.50 -6.58
N ALA A 174 -11.44 -24.28 -7.05
CA ALA A 174 -10.73 -25.26 -6.22
C ALA A 174 -9.75 -24.56 -5.26
N PRO A 175 -9.63 -25.02 -4.00
CA PRO A 175 -8.64 -24.48 -3.07
C PRO A 175 -7.24 -24.98 -3.44
N VAL A 176 -6.29 -24.06 -3.42
CA VAL A 176 -4.87 -24.35 -3.68
C VAL A 176 -4.07 -23.89 -2.47
N THR A 177 -3.31 -24.79 -1.84
CA THR A 177 -2.40 -24.42 -0.74
C THR A 177 -1.08 -23.93 -1.31
N LEU A 178 -0.70 -22.71 -0.99
CA LEU A 178 0.60 -22.12 -1.33
C LEU A 178 1.48 -22.12 -0.09
N ILE A 179 2.72 -22.55 -0.24
CA ILE A 179 3.68 -22.67 0.85
C ILE A 179 4.89 -21.79 0.54
N ALA A 180 5.17 -20.84 1.45
CA ALA A 180 6.40 -20.09 1.47
C ALA A 180 7.39 -20.76 2.44
N ASN A 181 8.59 -21.07 1.96
CA ASN A 181 9.71 -21.49 2.80
C ASN A 181 10.53 -20.25 3.13
N VAL A 182 10.81 -20.06 4.41
CA VAL A 182 11.45 -18.84 4.93
C VAL A 182 12.61 -19.22 5.83
N THR A 183 13.76 -18.58 5.62
CA THR A 183 14.90 -18.64 6.55
C THR A 183 15.25 -17.23 6.99
N ASP A 184 15.77 -17.11 8.22
CA ASP A 184 16.06 -15.85 8.86
C ASP A 184 17.22 -16.01 9.84
N ASP A 185 17.95 -14.95 10.17
CA ASP A 185 19.05 -14.98 11.13
C ASP A 185 18.59 -14.85 12.60
N GLY A 186 17.28 -14.72 12.82
CA GLY A 186 16.68 -14.58 14.15
C GLY A 186 16.78 -13.18 14.74
N LEU A 187 17.08 -12.18 13.91
CA LEU A 187 17.11 -10.76 14.28
C LEU A 187 15.97 -10.00 13.54
N PRO A 188 15.50 -8.89 14.12
CA PRO A 188 15.74 -8.43 15.47
C PRO A 188 15.05 -9.34 16.49
N LYS A 189 15.65 -9.54 17.65
CA LYS A 189 14.99 -10.31 18.72
C LYS A 189 13.63 -9.71 19.04
N PRO A 190 12.58 -10.53 19.22
CA PRO A 190 11.27 -10.03 19.62
C PRO A 190 11.39 -9.17 20.87
N ARG A 191 10.83 -7.96 20.83
CA ARG A 191 10.79 -7.13 22.05
C ARG A 191 9.97 -7.86 23.10
N GLU A 192 10.59 -8.12 24.27
CA GLU A 192 9.84 -8.55 25.44
C GLU A 192 8.74 -7.53 25.74
N THR A 193 7.51 -8.01 25.86
CA THR A 193 6.39 -7.17 26.27
C THR A 193 6.46 -6.94 27.76
N THR A 194 7.29 -5.99 28.19
CA THR A 194 7.09 -5.42 29.53
C THR A 194 5.75 -4.70 29.48
N PRO A 195 4.79 -5.04 30.37
CA PRO A 195 3.54 -4.29 30.44
C PRO A 195 3.90 -2.84 30.76
N ARG A 196 3.80 -1.96 29.76
CA ARG A 196 4.05 -0.55 29.97
C ARG A 196 2.94 -0.04 30.89
N ARG A 197 3.26 0.16 32.13
CA ARG A 197 2.41 0.87 33.09
C ARG A 197 2.31 2.32 32.61
N THR A 198 1.38 2.57 31.71
CA THR A 198 1.10 3.91 31.19
C THR A 198 0.20 4.63 32.16
N THR A 199 0.74 5.62 32.86
CA THR A 199 -0.07 6.75 33.31
C THR A 199 -0.48 7.47 32.03
N VAL A 200 -1.68 7.17 31.55
CA VAL A 200 -2.20 7.69 30.28
C VAL A 200 -2.69 9.10 30.55
N THR A 201 -1.93 10.11 30.12
CA THR A 201 -2.43 11.48 30.00
C THR A 201 -3.38 11.55 28.81
N ASP A 202 -4.33 12.48 28.80
CA ASP A 202 -5.32 12.61 27.72
C ASP A 202 -4.70 12.76 26.32
N ALA A 203 -3.54 13.42 26.23
CA ALA A 203 -2.79 13.53 24.97
C ALA A 203 -2.30 12.18 24.45
N THR A 204 -1.88 11.28 25.34
CA THR A 204 -1.43 9.91 24.99
C THR A 204 -2.62 9.04 24.56
N ARG A 205 -3.82 9.28 25.08
CA ARG A 205 -5.04 8.60 24.65
C ARG A 205 -5.43 8.96 23.22
N ILE A 206 -5.32 10.23 22.83
CA ILE A 206 -5.62 10.69 21.47
C ILE A 206 -4.63 10.08 20.46
N GLN A 207 -3.33 10.03 20.79
CA GLN A 207 -2.33 9.37 19.96
C GLN A 207 -2.52 7.85 19.87
N ALA A 208 -2.90 7.19 20.95
CA ALA A 208 -3.19 5.77 20.95
C ALA A 208 -4.43 5.42 20.10
N GLN A 209 -5.46 6.27 20.12
CA GLN A 209 -6.67 6.10 19.29
C GLN A 209 -6.40 6.35 17.79
N THR A 210 -5.55 7.29 17.45
CA THR A 210 -5.14 7.51 16.04
C THR A 210 -4.26 6.40 15.50
N ASN A 211 -3.50 5.72 16.34
CA ASN A 211 -2.62 4.62 15.96
C ASN A 211 -3.26 3.22 16.10
N SER A 212 -4.42 3.11 16.74
CA SER A 212 -5.08 1.80 16.99
C SER A 212 -5.61 1.13 15.72
N ASN A 213 -5.78 1.88 14.63
CA ASN A 213 -6.17 1.35 13.32
C ASN A 213 -4.98 1.03 12.40
N ALA A 214 -3.75 1.25 12.84
CA ALA A 214 -2.59 0.75 12.12
C ALA A 214 -2.57 -0.78 12.26
N PRO A 215 -2.45 -1.54 11.14
CA PRO A 215 -2.31 -2.99 11.22
C PRO A 215 -1.20 -3.32 12.22
N GLN A 216 -1.53 -4.07 13.26
CA GLN A 216 -0.53 -4.51 14.21
C GLN A 216 0.49 -5.33 13.42
N ARG A 217 1.73 -4.85 13.35
CA ARG A 217 2.80 -5.61 12.72
C ARG A 217 2.95 -6.93 13.48
N PRO A 218 2.97 -8.07 12.76
CA PRO A 218 3.22 -9.34 13.40
C PRO A 218 4.51 -9.25 14.20
N ARG A 219 4.47 -9.76 15.42
CA ARG A 219 5.68 -9.87 16.24
C ARG A 219 6.43 -11.12 15.78
N GLY A 220 7.62 -10.92 15.22
CA GLY A 220 8.45 -12.00 14.71
C GLY A 220 8.25 -12.27 13.21
N LEU A 221 8.90 -13.32 12.76
CA LEU A 221 8.95 -13.70 11.36
C LEU A 221 7.56 -14.09 10.82
N SER A 222 7.15 -13.49 9.75
CA SER A 222 5.82 -13.67 9.17
C SER A 222 5.82 -13.51 7.66
N VAL A 223 4.81 -14.06 6.98
CA VAL A 223 4.61 -13.91 5.53
C VAL A 223 3.23 -13.34 5.28
N SER A 224 3.16 -12.28 4.48
CA SER A 224 1.92 -11.78 3.91
C SER A 224 1.85 -12.08 2.42
N TRP A 225 0.65 -12.30 1.92
CA TRP A 225 0.40 -12.54 0.51
C TRP A 225 -0.45 -11.43 -0.08
N MET A 226 -0.13 -11.03 -1.31
CA MET A 226 -0.94 -10.09 -2.07
C MET A 226 -1.02 -10.51 -3.53
N GLN A 227 -2.12 -10.20 -4.17
CA GLN A 227 -2.25 -10.30 -5.61
C GLN A 227 -1.62 -9.07 -6.27
N VAL A 228 -0.77 -9.31 -7.29
CA VAL A 228 -0.15 -8.26 -8.10
C VAL A 228 -0.80 -8.20 -9.48
N ARG A 229 -1.09 -9.37 -10.07
CA ARG A 229 -1.72 -9.46 -11.40
C ARG A 229 -2.81 -10.53 -11.41
N GLY A 230 -3.73 -10.40 -12.33
CA GLY A 230 -4.76 -11.41 -12.60
C GLY A 230 -6.08 -10.80 -13.07
N PRO A 231 -6.94 -11.63 -13.70
CA PRO A 231 -8.19 -11.15 -14.28
C PRO A 231 -9.29 -10.89 -13.25
N ALA A 232 -9.18 -11.45 -12.03
CA ALA A 232 -10.16 -11.29 -10.98
C ALA A 232 -9.52 -11.42 -9.59
N ARG A 233 -10.26 -11.03 -8.55
CA ARG A 233 -9.81 -11.07 -7.16
C ARG A 233 -9.61 -12.49 -6.66
N VAL A 234 -8.43 -12.83 -6.20
CA VAL A 234 -8.11 -14.08 -5.51
C VAL A 234 -8.57 -14.01 -4.04
N ILE A 235 -9.22 -15.07 -3.56
CA ILE A 235 -9.56 -15.22 -2.14
C ILE A 235 -8.37 -15.90 -1.47
N LEU A 236 -7.76 -15.24 -0.49
CA LEU A 236 -6.62 -15.75 0.30
C LEU A 236 -7.04 -15.97 1.75
N GLU A 237 -6.78 -17.16 2.30
CA GLU A 237 -7.12 -17.56 3.66
C GLU A 237 -5.92 -18.21 4.36
N PRO A 238 -5.46 -17.68 5.52
CA PRO A 238 -5.97 -16.50 6.19
C PRO A 238 -5.66 -15.21 5.44
N THR A 239 -6.50 -14.17 5.63
CA THR A 239 -6.22 -12.83 5.15
C THR A 239 -5.14 -12.19 6.00
N GLY A 240 -4.26 -11.39 5.37
CA GLY A 240 -3.20 -10.65 6.06
C GLY A 240 -1.90 -11.44 6.19
N SER A 241 -1.28 -11.38 7.37
CA SER A 241 0.04 -11.96 7.61
C SER A 241 -0.06 -13.23 8.44
N ALA A 242 0.54 -14.30 7.96
CA ALA A 242 0.65 -15.58 8.66
C ALA A 242 2.02 -15.70 9.36
N PRO A 243 2.08 -16.19 10.61
CA PRO A 243 3.36 -16.46 11.28
C PRO A 243 4.09 -17.60 10.58
N VAL A 244 5.44 -17.55 10.61
CA VAL A 244 6.29 -18.64 10.14
C VAL A 244 6.47 -19.65 11.25
N ALA A 245 6.11 -20.90 10.97
CA ALA A 245 6.29 -22.03 11.89
C ALA A 245 7.13 -23.12 11.21
N GLY A 246 8.23 -23.56 11.84
CA GLY A 246 9.14 -24.54 11.27
C GLY A 246 9.71 -24.12 9.91
N GLY A 247 9.99 -22.83 9.70
CA GLY A 247 10.51 -22.29 8.45
C GLY A 247 9.47 -22.21 7.33
N LYS A 248 8.18 -22.36 7.61
CA LYS A 248 7.11 -22.35 6.61
C LYS A 248 5.95 -21.46 7.01
N ALA A 249 5.32 -20.85 6.01
CA ALA A 249 4.03 -20.19 6.14
C ALA A 249 3.15 -20.61 4.95
N SER A 250 1.87 -20.89 5.22
CA SER A 250 0.94 -21.34 4.20
C SER A 250 -0.28 -20.43 4.09
N VAL A 251 -0.85 -20.36 2.89
CA VAL A 251 -2.11 -19.70 2.60
C VAL A 251 -2.90 -20.56 1.62
N THR A 252 -4.21 -20.60 1.77
CA THR A 252 -5.10 -21.21 0.79
C THR A 252 -5.57 -20.14 -0.18
N ALA A 253 -5.40 -20.37 -1.47
CA ALA A 253 -5.87 -19.49 -2.54
C ALA A 253 -7.05 -20.13 -3.29
N ARG A 254 -8.06 -19.31 -3.64
CA ARG A 254 -9.15 -19.70 -4.54
C ARG A 254 -9.26 -18.69 -5.67
N PHE A 255 -9.30 -19.20 -6.89
CA PHE A 255 -9.29 -18.40 -8.11
C PHE A 255 -10.69 -18.44 -8.74
N PRO A 256 -11.38 -17.29 -8.88
CA PRO A 256 -12.76 -17.28 -9.39
C PRO A 256 -12.88 -17.38 -10.90
N GLN A 257 -11.79 -17.15 -11.64
CA GLN A 257 -11.77 -17.16 -13.11
C GLN A 257 -10.50 -17.85 -13.64
N PRO A 258 -10.55 -18.43 -14.84
CA PRO A 258 -9.34 -18.93 -15.50
C PRO A 258 -8.44 -17.77 -15.92
N GLY A 259 -7.14 -18.03 -16.03
CA GLY A 259 -6.15 -17.05 -16.47
C GLY A 259 -4.85 -17.13 -15.70
N THR A 260 -3.97 -16.19 -15.96
CA THR A 260 -2.65 -16.09 -15.29
C THR A 260 -2.71 -15.08 -14.17
N TYR A 261 -2.30 -15.51 -13.00
CA TYR A 261 -2.22 -14.70 -11.79
C TYR A 261 -0.77 -14.57 -11.32
N VAL A 262 -0.43 -13.43 -10.73
CA VAL A 262 0.83 -13.25 -10.01
C VAL A 262 0.49 -12.91 -8.57
N LEU A 263 0.93 -13.78 -7.66
CA LEU A 263 0.82 -13.60 -6.22
C LEU A 263 2.21 -13.32 -5.64
N ARG A 264 2.29 -12.37 -4.75
CA ARG A 264 3.53 -11.98 -4.07
C ARG A 264 3.50 -12.42 -2.63
N ALA A 265 4.48 -13.20 -2.22
CA ALA A 265 4.79 -13.46 -0.83
C ALA A 265 5.80 -12.43 -0.34
N THR A 266 5.54 -11.83 0.83
CA THR A 266 6.46 -10.92 1.50
C THR A 266 6.78 -11.48 2.88
N ALA A 267 8.01 -11.98 3.06
CA ALA A 267 8.53 -12.34 4.36
C ALA A 267 9.00 -11.07 5.10
N ASN A 268 8.72 -10.98 6.39
CA ASN A 268 9.09 -9.84 7.22
C ASN A 268 9.47 -10.33 8.62
N ASP A 269 10.62 -9.88 9.14
CA ASP A 269 11.14 -10.19 10.48
C ASP A 269 10.71 -9.15 11.55
N GLY A 270 9.97 -8.13 11.13
CA GLY A 270 9.58 -6.97 11.95
C GLY A 270 10.38 -5.70 11.63
N SER A 271 11.53 -5.80 10.98
CA SER A 271 12.39 -4.70 10.53
C SER A 271 12.59 -4.70 9.02
N LEU A 272 13.04 -5.81 8.47
CA LEU A 272 13.35 -6.00 7.06
C LEU A 272 12.33 -6.91 6.36
N SER A 273 12.17 -6.73 5.06
CA SER A 273 11.27 -7.57 4.27
C SER A 273 11.88 -7.96 2.94
N THR A 274 11.58 -9.19 2.51
CA THR A 274 11.93 -9.73 1.19
C THR A 274 10.67 -10.19 0.48
N LYS A 275 10.63 -9.99 -0.83
CA LYS A 275 9.48 -10.29 -1.68
C LYS A 275 9.85 -11.35 -2.71
N THR A 276 8.91 -12.25 -3.00
CA THR A 276 9.01 -13.24 -4.07
C THR A 276 7.66 -13.36 -4.75
N ASP A 277 7.66 -13.40 -6.08
CA ASP A 277 6.46 -13.52 -6.90
C ASP A 277 6.28 -14.96 -7.40
N LEU A 278 5.05 -15.42 -7.41
CA LEU A 278 4.61 -16.71 -7.94
C LEU A 278 3.61 -16.47 -9.06
N THR A 279 3.92 -16.97 -10.25
CA THR A 279 2.98 -17.00 -11.37
C THR A 279 2.22 -18.32 -11.35
N ILE A 280 0.88 -18.24 -11.39
CA ILE A 280 -0.03 -19.38 -11.40
C ILE A 280 -0.93 -19.28 -12.62
N THR A 281 -0.98 -20.35 -13.42
CA THR A 281 -1.97 -20.50 -14.48
C THR A 281 -3.15 -21.32 -13.96
N VAL A 282 -4.34 -20.74 -14.04
CA VAL A 282 -5.60 -21.36 -13.59
C VAL A 282 -6.36 -21.82 -14.81
N GLY A 283 -6.59 -23.13 -14.89
CA GLY A 283 -7.41 -23.74 -15.93
C GLY A 283 -8.91 -23.58 -15.65
N ALA A 284 -9.74 -23.75 -16.70
CA ALA A 284 -11.16 -23.89 -16.50
C ALA A 284 -11.44 -25.07 -15.55
N GLY A 285 -12.31 -24.89 -14.57
CA GLY A 285 -12.76 -26.01 -13.73
C GLY A 285 -13.36 -27.10 -14.60
N ALA A 286 -13.22 -28.38 -14.20
CA ALA A 286 -13.94 -29.45 -14.86
C ALA A 286 -15.45 -29.14 -14.83
N SER A 287 -16.05 -28.95 -15.99
CA SER A 287 -17.51 -28.87 -16.10
C SER A 287 -18.02 -30.24 -15.68
N THR A 288 -18.73 -30.31 -14.56
CA THR A 288 -19.50 -31.52 -14.23
C THR A 288 -20.57 -31.68 -15.34
N PRO A 289 -20.57 -32.77 -16.09
CA PRO A 289 -21.69 -33.02 -17.03
C PRO A 289 -22.98 -33.10 -16.22
N GLN A 290 -24.02 -32.35 -16.65
CA GLN A 290 -25.38 -32.49 -16.13
C GLN A 290 -25.99 -33.81 -16.60
#